data_d1c86af0f9a08d50a1bdcd89a07fb1c4
#
_entry.id   d1c86af0f9a08d50a1bdcd89a07fb1c4
#
_cell.length_a   1.000
_cell.length_b   1.000
_cell.length_c   1.000
_cell.angle_alpha   90.00
_cell.angle_beta   90.00
_cell.angle_gamma   90.00
#
_symmetry.space_group_name_H-M   'P 1'
#
loop_
_entity.id
_entity.type
_entity.pdbx_description
1 polymer ?
#
loop_
_entity_poly.entity_id
_entity_poly.type
_entity_poly.pdbx_seq_one_letter_code
_entity_poly.pdbx_strand_id
1 'polypeptide(L)'
;MERDQAIAKLISYALDKELIQPEEKIWAVNALLEALELDGCTLPEEAACGAEELPQVLDALLDDAYARGVLKENSIVYRDLFDTKLMGALTPRPAQVIGKFQALREQDPKKATDWYYRFSQDTNYIRRDRIAKDVQWKTGTQYGELDITINLSKPEKDPKAIAAARNLPASNYPRCQLCAENEGYAGRVNHPARQNHRIVPITINGSPWFLQYSPYVYYNEHCICLNREHVPMKIDRACFAKLLDFVGQFPHYFVGSNADLPIVGGSILAHDHFQGGRYTFAMEKAPVETAISFPGYEDVRAGIVKWPMSVIRLTAAQPDRLVDLADRILTSWRGYTDESAMILAETDGEPHNTITPIARRRGEDYELDLALRNNLTTPEHPLGLYHPHAELHHIKKENIGLIEVMGLAVLPARLKAELAAVADKLVSGGDLREDPLTAAHADWAEGFAPNYTFTADNAMDIVRKETGLVFAQVLECAGVYKRTPEGQAAFLRFIQQV
;
A
#
# COMPACT_ATOMS: atom_id res chain seq x y z
N MET A 1 31.65 -12.92 -6.04
CA MET A 1 31.25 -14.36 -6.10
C MET A 1 31.42 -14.81 -7.53
N GLU A 2 32.03 -15.99 -7.75
CA GLU A 2 32.14 -16.55 -9.09
C GLU A 2 30.78 -16.99 -9.62
N ARG A 3 30.57 -16.89 -10.94
CA ARG A 3 29.29 -17.16 -11.61
C ARG A 3 28.74 -18.56 -11.30
N ASP A 4 29.55 -19.61 -11.47
CA ASP A 4 29.10 -20.98 -11.28
C ASP A 4 28.76 -21.30 -9.82
N GLN A 5 29.43 -20.64 -8.87
CA GLN A 5 29.06 -20.65 -7.46
C GLN A 5 27.71 -19.92 -7.21
N ALA A 6 27.48 -18.80 -7.88
CA ALA A 6 26.21 -18.09 -7.76
C ALA A 6 25.03 -18.90 -8.31
N ILE A 7 25.22 -19.60 -9.46
CA ILE A 7 24.21 -20.52 -9.99
C ILE A 7 23.93 -21.65 -9.00
N ALA A 8 24.97 -22.29 -8.46
CA ALA A 8 24.82 -23.37 -7.49
C ALA A 8 24.08 -22.92 -6.21
N LYS A 9 24.43 -21.73 -5.68
CA LYS A 9 23.74 -21.13 -4.53
C LYS A 9 22.27 -20.82 -4.83
N LEU A 10 21.96 -20.29 -6.02
CA LEU A 10 20.58 -19.99 -6.41
C LEU A 10 19.73 -21.26 -6.55
N ILE A 11 20.29 -22.34 -7.08
CA ILE A 11 19.63 -23.65 -7.14
C ILE A 11 19.41 -24.24 -5.74
N SER A 12 20.43 -24.17 -4.87
CA SER A 12 20.29 -24.61 -3.48
C SER A 12 19.21 -23.84 -2.73
N TYR A 13 19.15 -22.52 -2.92
CA TYR A 13 18.09 -21.67 -2.39
C TYR A 13 16.71 -22.13 -2.86
N ALA A 14 16.54 -22.36 -4.16
CA ALA A 14 15.26 -22.77 -4.74
C ALA A 14 14.78 -24.13 -4.19
N LEU A 15 15.71 -25.07 -3.94
CA LEU A 15 15.42 -26.35 -3.29
C LEU A 15 15.03 -26.17 -1.81
N ASP A 16 15.80 -25.38 -1.05
CA ASP A 16 15.52 -25.09 0.37
C ASP A 16 14.17 -24.41 0.58
N LYS A 17 13.77 -23.50 -0.33
CA LYS A 17 12.49 -22.80 -0.29
C LYS A 17 11.34 -23.55 -0.98
N GLU A 18 11.55 -24.79 -1.38
CA GLU A 18 10.56 -25.61 -2.09
C GLU A 18 9.98 -24.91 -3.35
N LEU A 19 10.77 -24.04 -3.99
CA LEU A 19 10.41 -23.43 -5.27
C LEU A 19 10.51 -24.43 -6.41
N ILE A 20 11.49 -25.35 -6.32
CA ILE A 20 11.65 -26.50 -7.21
C ILE A 20 11.78 -27.78 -6.39
N GLN A 21 11.44 -28.92 -7.00
CA GLN A 21 11.63 -30.23 -6.40
C GLN A 21 13.03 -30.80 -6.74
N PRO A 22 13.58 -31.74 -5.96
CA PRO A 22 14.87 -32.36 -6.25
C PRO A 22 14.99 -32.91 -7.68
N GLU A 23 13.91 -33.45 -8.22
CA GLU A 23 13.83 -34.00 -9.59
C GLU A 23 13.92 -32.92 -10.67
N GLU A 24 13.59 -31.68 -10.32
CA GLU A 24 13.62 -30.53 -11.23
C GLU A 24 14.99 -29.84 -11.27
N LYS A 25 15.97 -30.27 -10.47
CA LYS A 25 17.30 -29.62 -10.34
C LYS A 25 17.98 -29.41 -11.67
N ILE A 26 18.09 -30.48 -12.51
CA ILE A 26 18.77 -30.41 -13.80
C ILE A 26 18.02 -29.45 -14.75
N TRP A 27 16.69 -29.55 -14.80
CA TRP A 27 15.85 -28.65 -15.60
C TRP A 27 16.05 -27.20 -15.17
N ALA A 28 16.06 -26.92 -13.88
CA ALA A 28 16.23 -25.58 -13.34
C ALA A 28 17.62 -24.99 -13.68
N VAL A 29 18.68 -25.79 -13.60
CA VAL A 29 20.03 -25.39 -14.05
C VAL A 29 20.00 -25.00 -15.52
N ASN A 30 19.42 -25.83 -16.38
CA ASN A 30 19.35 -25.57 -17.82
C ASN A 30 18.51 -24.31 -18.13
N ALA A 31 17.42 -24.06 -17.38
CA ALA A 31 16.63 -22.84 -17.51
C ALA A 31 17.42 -21.58 -17.11
N LEU A 32 18.27 -21.67 -16.06
CA LEU A 32 19.16 -20.55 -15.71
C LEU A 32 20.27 -20.36 -16.76
N LEU A 33 20.85 -21.44 -17.32
CA LEU A 33 21.84 -21.34 -18.40
C LEU A 33 21.25 -20.66 -19.63
N GLU A 34 20.03 -21.02 -20.05
CA GLU A 34 19.30 -20.34 -21.13
C GLU A 34 19.11 -18.86 -20.81
N ALA A 35 18.60 -18.52 -19.62
CA ALA A 35 18.36 -17.14 -19.22
C ALA A 35 19.62 -16.28 -19.18
N LEU A 36 20.77 -16.89 -18.82
CA LEU A 36 22.09 -16.27 -18.74
C LEU A 36 22.88 -16.34 -20.06
N GLU A 37 22.35 -16.98 -21.10
CA GLU A 37 23.03 -17.21 -22.38
C GLU A 37 24.40 -17.91 -22.20
N LEU A 38 24.38 -19.07 -21.49
CA LEU A 38 25.53 -19.89 -21.18
C LEU A 38 25.42 -21.31 -21.80
N ASP A 39 26.49 -21.83 -22.33
CA ASP A 39 26.56 -23.19 -22.86
C ASP A 39 26.67 -24.28 -21.77
N GLY A 40 27.09 -23.90 -20.55
CA GLY A 40 27.23 -24.81 -19.43
C GLY A 40 27.79 -24.13 -18.17
N CYS A 41 27.85 -24.89 -17.07
CA CYS A 41 28.50 -24.50 -15.82
C CYS A 41 29.05 -25.69 -15.09
N THR A 42 29.99 -25.46 -14.16
CA THR A 42 30.50 -26.44 -13.23
C THR A 42 29.99 -26.13 -11.83
N LEU A 43 29.01 -26.90 -11.35
CA LEU A 43 28.44 -26.65 -10.03
C LEU A 43 29.31 -27.25 -8.92
N PRO A 44 29.74 -26.47 -7.91
CA PRO A 44 30.40 -26.99 -6.73
C PRO A 44 29.45 -27.89 -5.92
N GLU A 45 30.05 -28.87 -5.18
CA GLU A 45 29.30 -29.85 -4.38
C GLU A 45 28.54 -29.17 -3.20
N GLU A 46 29.12 -28.12 -2.60
CA GLU A 46 28.54 -27.38 -1.47
C GLU A 46 28.23 -25.94 -1.88
N ALA A 47 26.98 -25.57 -1.84
CA ALA A 47 26.50 -24.23 -2.20
C ALA A 47 25.26 -23.82 -1.42
N ALA A 48 25.30 -23.89 -0.07
CA ALA A 48 24.18 -23.39 0.75
C ALA A 48 23.94 -21.90 0.52
N CYS A 49 22.67 -21.47 0.49
CA CYS A 49 22.28 -20.09 0.32
C CYS A 49 21.08 -19.76 1.22
N GLY A 50 21.27 -18.87 2.17
CA GLY A 50 20.20 -18.31 2.99
C GLY A 50 19.43 -17.21 2.26
N ALA A 51 18.26 -16.87 2.79
CA ALA A 51 17.43 -15.78 2.23
C ALA A 51 18.15 -14.42 2.27
N GLU A 52 19.03 -14.19 3.22
CA GLU A 52 19.82 -12.95 3.36
C GLU A 52 20.93 -12.83 2.31
N GLU A 53 21.39 -13.96 1.75
CA GLU A 53 22.42 -13.99 0.71
C GLU A 53 21.83 -13.88 -0.71
N LEU A 54 20.53 -14.09 -0.89
CA LEU A 54 19.88 -14.06 -2.20
C LEU A 54 20.18 -12.79 -3.00
N PRO A 55 20.14 -11.56 -2.41
CA PRO A 55 20.46 -10.34 -3.16
C PRO A 55 21.88 -10.36 -3.72
N GLN A 56 22.89 -10.81 -2.94
CA GLN A 56 24.28 -10.88 -3.37
C GLN A 56 24.50 -11.94 -4.45
N VAL A 57 23.76 -13.05 -4.37
CA VAL A 57 23.79 -14.11 -5.40
C VAL A 57 23.23 -13.60 -6.73
N LEU A 58 22.09 -12.93 -6.68
CA LEU A 58 21.48 -12.32 -7.87
C LEU A 58 22.39 -11.23 -8.45
N ASP A 59 22.93 -10.34 -7.60
CA ASP A 59 23.84 -9.29 -8.05
C ASP A 59 25.07 -9.84 -8.77
N ALA A 60 25.67 -10.93 -8.27
CA ALA A 60 26.81 -11.59 -8.92
C ALA A 60 26.45 -12.12 -10.33
N LEU A 61 25.26 -12.70 -10.49
CA LEU A 61 24.78 -13.16 -11.80
C LEU A 61 24.47 -12.02 -12.76
N LEU A 62 23.91 -10.91 -12.24
CA LEU A 62 23.64 -9.70 -13.01
C LEU A 62 24.91 -9.00 -13.48
N ASP A 63 25.94 -8.94 -12.62
CA ASP A 63 27.23 -8.34 -12.95
C ASP A 63 27.97 -9.17 -14.01
N ASP A 64 27.95 -10.50 -13.93
CA ASP A 64 28.47 -11.39 -14.97
C ASP A 64 27.71 -11.22 -16.28
N ALA A 65 26.37 -11.20 -16.24
CA ALA A 65 25.55 -11.01 -17.42
C ALA A 65 25.79 -9.63 -18.08
N TYR A 66 26.01 -8.58 -17.29
CA TYR A 66 26.36 -7.26 -17.78
C TYR A 66 27.76 -7.25 -18.43
N ALA A 67 28.74 -7.84 -17.76
CA ALA A 67 30.11 -7.92 -18.28
C ALA A 67 30.19 -8.67 -19.63
N ARG A 68 29.32 -9.67 -19.83
CA ARG A 68 29.22 -10.42 -21.10
C ARG A 68 28.29 -9.77 -22.15
N GLY A 69 27.63 -8.66 -21.83
CA GLY A 69 26.72 -7.96 -22.73
C GLY A 69 25.32 -8.58 -22.87
N VAL A 70 24.98 -9.58 -22.05
CA VAL A 70 23.64 -10.19 -21.99
C VAL A 70 22.65 -9.22 -21.33
N LEU A 71 23.03 -8.63 -20.20
CA LEU A 71 22.34 -7.49 -19.60
C LEU A 71 22.81 -6.20 -20.30
N LYS A 72 21.91 -5.54 -21.03
CA LYS A 72 22.27 -4.41 -21.90
C LYS A 72 22.65 -3.14 -21.17
N GLU A 73 22.01 -2.87 -20.02
CA GLU A 73 22.24 -1.68 -19.21
C GLU A 73 22.30 -2.04 -17.72
N ASN A 74 23.22 -1.41 -16.99
CA ASN A 74 23.41 -1.62 -15.55
C ASN A 74 22.61 -0.59 -14.72
N SER A 75 21.32 -0.39 -15.07
CA SER A 75 20.40 0.43 -14.28
C SER A 75 19.46 -0.46 -13.48
N ILE A 76 18.89 0.09 -12.40
CA ILE A 76 17.98 -0.65 -11.52
C ILE A 76 16.80 -1.28 -12.27
N VAL A 77 16.28 -0.60 -13.31
CA VAL A 77 15.15 -1.09 -14.10
C VAL A 77 15.54 -2.35 -14.88
N TYR A 78 16.69 -2.34 -15.55
CA TYR A 78 17.15 -3.50 -16.33
C TYR A 78 17.60 -4.65 -15.43
N ARG A 79 18.21 -4.34 -14.28
CA ARG A 79 18.56 -5.37 -13.27
C ARG A 79 17.28 -6.03 -12.73
N ASP A 80 16.23 -5.25 -12.44
CA ASP A 80 14.94 -5.78 -11.96
C ASP A 80 14.22 -6.65 -13.00
N LEU A 81 14.32 -6.31 -14.28
CA LEU A 81 13.79 -7.14 -15.34
C LEU A 81 14.53 -8.48 -15.42
N PHE A 82 15.86 -8.45 -15.27
CA PHE A 82 16.69 -9.63 -15.45
C PHE A 82 16.67 -10.55 -14.23
N ASP A 83 16.78 -10.03 -13.01
CA ASP A 83 16.69 -10.87 -11.80
C ASP A 83 15.31 -11.52 -11.65
N THR A 84 14.25 -10.78 -12.05
CA THR A 84 12.89 -11.36 -12.10
C THR A 84 12.79 -12.49 -13.13
N LYS A 85 13.51 -12.39 -14.26
CA LYS A 85 13.62 -13.48 -15.24
C LYS A 85 14.30 -14.71 -14.63
N LEU A 86 15.42 -14.53 -13.90
CA LEU A 86 16.13 -15.64 -13.24
C LEU A 86 15.24 -16.31 -12.17
N MET A 87 14.63 -15.53 -11.29
CA MET A 87 13.72 -16.06 -10.28
C MET A 87 12.47 -16.70 -10.89
N GLY A 88 11.98 -16.15 -12.01
CA GLY A 88 10.84 -16.69 -12.74
C GLY A 88 11.09 -18.10 -13.30
N ALA A 89 12.33 -18.41 -13.69
CA ALA A 89 12.74 -19.74 -14.13
C ALA A 89 12.65 -20.80 -13.01
N LEU A 90 12.71 -20.35 -11.75
CA LEU A 90 12.67 -21.21 -10.56
C LEU A 90 11.30 -21.17 -9.86
N THR A 91 10.39 -20.34 -10.31
CA THR A 91 9.08 -20.15 -9.66
C THR A 91 8.09 -21.22 -10.13
N PRO A 92 7.42 -21.94 -9.22
CA PRO A 92 6.41 -22.94 -9.57
C PRO A 92 5.34 -22.40 -10.51
N ARG A 93 4.73 -23.25 -11.31
CA ARG A 93 3.64 -22.87 -12.21
C ARG A 93 2.38 -22.48 -11.44
N PRO A 94 1.52 -21.60 -12.00
CA PRO A 94 0.29 -21.16 -11.35
C PRO A 94 -0.56 -22.29 -10.77
N ALA A 95 -0.76 -23.40 -11.50
CA ALA A 95 -1.57 -24.52 -11.05
C ALA A 95 -1.05 -25.17 -9.74
N GLN A 96 0.29 -25.26 -9.58
CA GLN A 96 0.91 -25.80 -8.37
C GLN A 96 0.68 -24.89 -7.17
N VAL A 97 0.86 -23.57 -7.37
CA VAL A 97 0.66 -22.55 -6.32
C VAL A 97 -0.81 -22.50 -5.89
N ILE A 98 -1.74 -22.47 -6.86
CA ILE A 98 -3.17 -22.47 -6.62
C ILE A 98 -3.59 -23.74 -5.87
N GLY A 99 -3.14 -24.92 -6.31
CA GLY A 99 -3.46 -26.18 -5.66
C GLY A 99 -2.98 -26.24 -4.22
N LYS A 100 -1.73 -25.81 -3.94
CA LYS A 100 -1.18 -25.77 -2.58
C LYS A 100 -1.93 -24.76 -1.70
N PHE A 101 -2.25 -23.57 -2.22
CA PHE A 101 -3.03 -22.58 -1.48
C PHE A 101 -4.43 -23.12 -1.10
N GLN A 102 -5.13 -23.73 -2.06
CA GLN A 102 -6.47 -24.28 -1.81
C GLN A 102 -6.44 -25.40 -0.77
N ALA A 103 -5.51 -26.34 -0.88
CA ALA A 103 -5.36 -27.43 0.08
C ALA A 103 -5.05 -26.93 1.51
N LEU A 104 -4.27 -25.87 1.64
CA LEU A 104 -4.02 -25.23 2.94
C LEU A 104 -5.24 -24.47 3.44
N ARG A 105 -5.97 -23.80 2.55
CA ARG A 105 -7.17 -23.02 2.91
C ARG A 105 -8.30 -23.90 3.42
N GLU A 106 -8.47 -25.11 2.88
CA GLU A 106 -9.43 -26.10 3.37
C GLU A 106 -9.15 -26.51 4.82
N GLN A 107 -7.87 -26.47 5.24
CA GLN A 107 -7.50 -26.75 6.63
C GLN A 107 -7.67 -25.52 7.52
N ASP A 108 -7.16 -24.37 7.07
CA ASP A 108 -7.17 -23.11 7.79
C ASP A 108 -6.80 -21.96 6.83
N PRO A 109 -7.69 -20.97 6.64
CA PRO A 109 -7.39 -19.79 5.80
C PRO A 109 -6.09 -19.08 6.18
N LYS A 110 -5.76 -19.06 7.48
CA LYS A 110 -4.53 -18.45 7.98
C LYS A 110 -3.27 -19.21 7.54
N LYS A 111 -3.30 -20.55 7.54
CA LYS A 111 -2.19 -21.35 7.01
C LYS A 111 -1.93 -21.08 5.53
N ALA A 112 -2.99 -20.92 4.75
CA ALA A 112 -2.89 -20.61 3.33
C ALA A 112 -2.24 -19.25 3.08
N THR A 113 -2.68 -18.21 3.80
CA THR A 113 -2.12 -16.86 3.67
C THR A 113 -0.69 -16.78 4.21
N ASP A 114 -0.37 -17.41 5.35
CA ASP A 114 1.00 -17.48 5.90
C ASP A 114 1.97 -18.13 4.91
N TRP A 115 1.56 -19.25 4.28
CA TRP A 115 2.36 -19.90 3.26
C TRP A 115 2.52 -19.03 2.00
N TYR A 116 1.44 -18.45 1.50
CA TYR A 116 1.45 -17.67 0.26
C TYR A 116 2.22 -16.34 0.42
N TYR A 117 2.19 -15.73 1.59
CA TYR A 117 3.03 -14.56 1.89
C TYR A 117 4.51 -14.92 1.89
N ARG A 118 4.88 -16.03 2.55
CA ARG A 118 6.26 -16.54 2.54
C ARG A 118 6.70 -16.89 1.12
N PHE A 119 5.88 -17.59 0.37
CA PHE A 119 6.12 -17.90 -1.04
C PHE A 119 6.41 -16.63 -1.86
N SER A 120 5.63 -15.57 -1.68
CA SER A 120 5.83 -14.29 -2.37
C SER A 120 7.15 -13.60 -1.99
N GLN A 121 7.66 -13.84 -0.80
CA GLN A 121 8.99 -13.42 -0.36
C GLN A 121 10.10 -14.31 -0.95
N ASP A 122 9.91 -15.61 -0.93
CA ASP A 122 10.91 -16.58 -1.36
C ASP A 122 11.12 -16.58 -2.88
N THR A 123 10.11 -16.21 -3.67
CA THR A 123 10.25 -15.94 -5.10
C THR A 123 10.92 -14.60 -5.42
N ASN A 124 11.34 -13.82 -4.41
CA ASN A 124 11.85 -12.45 -4.56
C ASN A 124 10.87 -11.49 -5.27
N TYR A 125 9.57 -11.83 -5.32
CA TYR A 125 8.54 -10.90 -5.74
C TYR A 125 8.40 -9.76 -4.70
N ILE A 126 8.41 -10.12 -3.42
CA ILE A 126 8.58 -9.20 -2.29
C ILE A 126 10.08 -9.12 -1.98
N ARG A 127 10.71 -8.00 -2.30
CA ARG A 127 12.15 -7.78 -2.14
C ARG A 127 12.48 -7.35 -0.71
N ARG A 128 12.76 -8.34 0.15
CA ARG A 128 13.01 -8.12 1.59
C ARG A 128 14.18 -7.15 1.85
N ASP A 129 15.24 -7.23 1.05
CA ASP A 129 16.42 -6.35 1.13
C ASP A 129 16.10 -4.89 0.88
N ARG A 130 15.11 -4.59 0.04
CA ARG A 130 14.66 -3.22 -0.24
C ARG A 130 13.74 -2.71 0.85
N ILE A 131 12.79 -3.54 1.28
CA ILE A 131 11.86 -3.19 2.36
C ILE A 131 12.60 -2.91 3.66
N ALA A 132 13.68 -3.65 3.95
CA ALA A 132 14.53 -3.43 5.12
C ALA A 132 15.22 -2.06 5.14
N LYS A 133 15.24 -1.32 4.02
CA LYS A 133 15.81 0.04 3.93
C LYS A 133 14.81 1.12 4.29
N ASP A 134 13.50 0.80 4.31
CA ASP A 134 12.45 1.76 4.68
C ASP A 134 12.69 2.29 6.09
N VAL A 135 12.50 3.60 6.26
CA VAL A 135 12.64 4.24 7.58
C VAL A 135 11.27 4.31 8.22
N GLN A 136 11.11 3.69 9.38
CA GLN A 136 9.84 3.59 10.07
C GLN A 136 9.94 4.08 11.51
N TRP A 137 8.92 4.81 11.97
CA TRP A 137 8.77 5.20 13.36
C TRP A 137 7.30 5.44 13.70
N LYS A 138 7.02 5.68 14.97
CA LYS A 138 5.68 5.97 15.47
C LYS A 138 5.65 7.33 16.14
N THR A 139 4.53 8.04 16.00
CA THR A 139 4.33 9.35 16.63
C THR A 139 3.03 9.35 17.41
N GLY A 140 3.12 9.60 18.73
CA GLY A 140 1.97 9.80 19.60
C GLY A 140 1.25 11.12 19.27
N THR A 141 -0.07 11.05 19.12
CA THR A 141 -0.95 12.20 18.85
C THR A 141 -2.19 12.15 19.75
N GLN A 142 -3.03 13.19 19.70
CA GLN A 142 -4.33 13.18 20.38
C GLN A 142 -5.31 12.11 19.87
N TYR A 143 -5.03 11.52 18.70
CA TYR A 143 -5.83 10.49 18.04
C TYR A 143 -5.28 9.06 18.26
N GLY A 144 -4.19 8.94 18.98
CA GLY A 144 -3.44 7.71 19.16
C GLY A 144 -2.07 7.77 18.48
N GLU A 145 -1.42 6.62 18.39
CA GLU A 145 -0.08 6.48 17.82
C GLU A 145 -0.15 6.22 16.33
N LEU A 146 0.31 7.20 15.52
CA LEU A 146 0.37 7.09 14.04
C LEU A 146 1.65 6.37 13.61
N ASP A 147 1.55 5.56 12.56
CA ASP A 147 2.68 4.91 11.90
C ASP A 147 3.22 5.80 10.79
N ILE A 148 4.53 6.03 10.75
CA ILE A 148 5.17 6.86 9.74
C ILE A 148 6.23 6.03 9.02
N THR A 149 6.18 6.02 7.69
CA THR A 149 7.14 5.29 6.86
C THR A 149 7.67 6.21 5.75
N ILE A 150 8.99 6.37 5.67
CA ILE A 150 9.64 6.86 4.45
C ILE A 150 9.91 5.64 3.59
N ASN A 151 9.19 5.53 2.47
CA ASN A 151 9.28 4.37 1.60
C ASN A 151 10.49 4.49 0.66
N LEU A 152 11.45 3.58 0.82
CA LEU A 152 12.65 3.45 -0.01
C LEU A 152 12.61 2.19 -0.88
N SER A 153 11.64 1.31 -0.67
CA SER A 153 11.49 0.04 -1.40
C SER A 153 10.96 0.23 -2.82
N LYS A 154 10.23 1.32 -3.07
CA LYS A 154 9.76 1.69 -4.41
C LYS A 154 10.87 2.42 -5.15
N PRO A 155 11.44 1.85 -6.24
CA PRO A 155 12.51 2.49 -6.98
C PRO A 155 12.07 3.86 -7.51
N GLU A 156 12.89 4.89 -7.32
CA GLU A 156 12.72 6.14 -8.03
C GLU A 156 12.97 5.90 -9.53
N LYS A 157 12.16 6.55 -10.37
CA LYS A 157 12.32 6.40 -11.81
C LYS A 157 13.62 7.08 -12.24
N ASP A 158 14.57 6.29 -12.75
CA ASP A 158 15.79 6.79 -13.39
C ASP A 158 15.43 7.71 -14.57
N PRO A 159 15.98 8.94 -14.66
CA PRO A 159 15.74 9.85 -15.80
C PRO A 159 16.00 9.21 -17.16
N LYS A 160 17.03 8.34 -17.28
CA LYS A 160 17.32 7.60 -18.51
C LYS A 160 16.22 6.59 -18.83
N ALA A 161 15.72 5.88 -17.83
CA ALA A 161 14.61 4.95 -17.99
C ALA A 161 13.31 5.67 -18.37
N ILE A 162 13.07 6.88 -17.81
CA ILE A 162 11.94 7.74 -18.23
C ILE A 162 12.07 8.14 -19.70
N ALA A 163 13.27 8.56 -20.15
CA ALA A 163 13.52 8.93 -21.53
C ALA A 163 13.36 7.75 -22.48
N ALA A 164 13.89 6.57 -22.12
CA ALA A 164 13.72 5.34 -22.88
C ALA A 164 12.23 4.92 -22.98
N ALA A 165 11.49 5.05 -21.88
CA ALA A 165 10.06 4.73 -21.83
C ALA A 165 9.21 5.59 -22.79
N ARG A 166 9.57 6.86 -22.98
CA ARG A 166 8.86 7.77 -23.91
C ARG A 166 8.96 7.34 -25.36
N ASN A 167 10.01 6.63 -25.72
CA ASN A 167 10.26 6.17 -27.10
C ASN A 167 9.68 4.77 -27.38
N LEU A 168 9.09 4.12 -26.37
CA LEU A 168 8.48 2.80 -26.56
C LEU A 168 7.09 2.93 -27.19
N PRO A 169 6.71 1.99 -28.08
CA PRO A 169 5.35 1.91 -28.60
C PRO A 169 4.35 1.76 -27.43
N ALA A 170 3.20 2.42 -27.58
CA ALA A 170 2.10 2.20 -26.63
C ALA A 170 1.70 0.71 -26.63
N SER A 171 1.59 0.13 -25.46
CA SER A 171 1.14 -1.25 -25.29
C SER A 171 -0.02 -1.29 -24.31
N ASN A 172 -1.10 -1.96 -24.70
CA ASN A 172 -2.27 -2.21 -23.86
C ASN A 172 -2.22 -3.59 -23.18
N TYR A 173 -1.05 -4.24 -23.14
CA TYR A 173 -0.86 -5.53 -22.50
C TYR A 173 0.36 -5.52 -21.58
N PRO A 174 0.17 -5.82 -20.28
CA PRO A 174 -1.11 -5.78 -19.56
C PRO A 174 -1.74 -4.36 -19.56
N ARG A 175 -3.06 -4.27 -19.44
CA ARG A 175 -3.78 -2.97 -19.46
C ARG A 175 -3.42 -2.09 -18.27
N CYS A 176 -3.24 -2.68 -17.09
CA CYS A 176 -2.74 -2.00 -15.88
C CYS A 176 -1.94 -2.97 -15.00
N GLN A 177 -1.37 -2.45 -13.91
CA GLN A 177 -0.55 -3.26 -12.99
C GLN A 177 -1.33 -4.27 -12.15
N LEU A 178 -2.67 -4.19 -12.14
CA LEU A 178 -3.55 -5.12 -11.42
C LEU A 178 -4.20 -6.18 -12.32
N CYS A 179 -4.04 -6.11 -13.65
CA CYS A 179 -4.60 -7.11 -14.54
C CYS A 179 -3.94 -8.49 -14.33
N ALA A 180 -4.74 -9.57 -14.45
CA ALA A 180 -4.25 -10.93 -14.31
C ALA A 180 -3.11 -11.28 -15.30
N GLU A 181 -3.06 -10.61 -16.44
CA GLU A 181 -2.02 -10.75 -17.48
C GLU A 181 -0.62 -10.35 -16.98
N ASN A 182 -0.52 -9.74 -15.80
CA ASN A 182 0.79 -9.51 -15.16
C ASN A 182 1.43 -10.81 -14.68
N GLU A 183 0.66 -11.85 -14.33
CA GLU A 183 1.22 -13.12 -13.86
C GLU A 183 2.15 -13.72 -14.93
N GLY A 184 3.42 -13.90 -14.58
CA GLY A 184 4.42 -14.43 -15.50
C GLY A 184 4.91 -13.45 -16.57
N TYR A 185 4.46 -12.20 -16.58
CA TYR A 185 4.84 -11.21 -17.59
C TYR A 185 6.30 -10.79 -17.47
N ALA A 186 7.02 -10.78 -18.60
CA ALA A 186 8.45 -10.46 -18.64
C ALA A 186 8.78 -9.00 -18.30
N GLY A 187 7.79 -8.12 -18.35
CA GLY A 187 8.00 -6.70 -18.13
C GLY A 187 8.63 -5.97 -19.32
N ARG A 188 8.84 -4.69 -19.15
CA ARG A 188 9.53 -3.77 -20.05
C ARG A 188 9.96 -2.53 -19.27
N VAL A 189 10.75 -1.66 -19.83
CA VAL A 189 11.32 -0.48 -19.14
C VAL A 189 10.26 0.40 -18.44
N ASN A 190 9.04 0.46 -18.96
CA ASN A 190 7.93 1.22 -18.38
C ASN A 190 6.84 0.36 -17.70
N HIS A 191 7.07 -0.95 -17.57
CA HIS A 191 6.14 -1.85 -16.88
C HIS A 191 6.92 -2.97 -16.16
N PRO A 192 6.69 -3.20 -14.86
CA PRO A 192 7.50 -4.13 -14.09
C PRO A 192 7.38 -5.58 -14.57
N ALA A 193 8.48 -6.33 -14.47
CA ALA A 193 8.47 -7.77 -14.65
C ALA A 193 7.73 -8.48 -13.51
N ARG A 194 7.08 -9.60 -13.83
CA ARG A 194 6.26 -10.41 -12.91
C ARG A 194 6.41 -11.90 -13.15
N GLN A 195 7.53 -12.36 -13.73
CA GLN A 195 7.76 -13.78 -14.03
C GLN A 195 7.81 -14.63 -12.75
N ASN A 196 8.22 -14.04 -11.64
CA ASN A 196 8.28 -14.64 -10.30
C ASN A 196 7.02 -14.37 -9.45
N HIS A 197 5.97 -13.81 -10.04
CA HIS A 197 4.71 -13.50 -9.37
C HIS A 197 3.63 -14.51 -9.73
N ARG A 198 2.82 -14.92 -8.74
CA ARG A 198 1.64 -15.77 -8.90
C ARG A 198 0.46 -15.14 -8.20
N ILE A 199 -0.72 -15.26 -8.78
CA ILE A 199 -1.99 -14.81 -8.20
C ILE A 199 -2.87 -16.02 -7.88
N VAL A 200 -3.70 -15.89 -6.86
CA VAL A 200 -4.58 -16.98 -6.39
C VAL A 200 -6.02 -16.60 -6.62
N PRO A 201 -6.81 -17.43 -7.35
CA PRO A 201 -8.23 -17.17 -7.55
C PRO A 201 -8.98 -17.35 -6.23
N ILE A 202 -9.84 -16.37 -5.95
CA ILE A 202 -10.80 -16.39 -4.83
C ILE A 202 -12.18 -15.97 -5.34
N THR A 203 -13.21 -16.33 -4.60
CA THR A 203 -14.57 -15.85 -4.86
C THR A 203 -14.95 -14.88 -3.76
N ILE A 204 -15.41 -13.69 -4.10
CA ILE A 204 -15.89 -12.68 -3.15
C ILE A 204 -17.33 -12.35 -3.51
N ASN A 205 -18.26 -12.58 -2.59
CA ASN A 205 -19.68 -12.35 -2.77
C ASN A 205 -20.22 -12.91 -4.13
N GLY A 206 -19.87 -14.17 -4.42
CA GLY A 206 -20.28 -14.89 -5.62
C GLY A 206 -19.60 -14.45 -6.93
N SER A 207 -18.68 -13.48 -6.91
CA SER A 207 -17.94 -13.01 -8.08
C SER A 207 -16.48 -13.46 -8.08
N PRO A 208 -15.86 -13.66 -9.27
CA PRO A 208 -14.48 -14.12 -9.37
C PRO A 208 -13.48 -12.99 -9.16
N TRP A 209 -12.53 -13.20 -8.25
CA TRP A 209 -11.44 -12.28 -7.89
C TRP A 209 -10.11 -13.02 -7.84
N PHE A 210 -9.03 -12.28 -7.70
CA PHE A 210 -7.72 -12.82 -7.38
C PHE A 210 -7.17 -12.16 -6.12
N LEU A 211 -6.38 -12.92 -5.36
CA LEU A 211 -5.59 -12.46 -4.23
C LEU A 211 -4.12 -12.43 -4.62
N GLN A 212 -3.44 -11.34 -4.28
CA GLN A 212 -1.98 -11.19 -4.37
C GLN A 212 -1.46 -10.36 -3.21
N TYR A 213 -0.14 -10.41 -2.95
CA TYR A 213 0.50 -9.44 -2.05
C TYR A 213 1.06 -8.26 -2.82
N SER A 214 1.16 -7.11 -2.15
CA SER A 214 1.87 -5.95 -2.68
C SER A 214 3.37 -6.17 -2.57
N PRO A 215 4.16 -5.91 -3.62
CA PRO A 215 5.61 -6.05 -3.54
C PRO A 215 6.27 -4.98 -2.65
N TYR A 216 5.54 -3.93 -2.28
CA TYR A 216 6.07 -2.80 -1.48
C TYR A 216 5.86 -2.96 0.03
N VAL A 217 4.97 -3.83 0.46
CA VAL A 217 4.71 -4.21 1.86
C VAL A 217 4.69 -3.00 2.82
N TYR A 218 3.74 -2.08 2.61
CA TYR A 218 3.60 -0.91 3.49
C TYR A 218 3.27 -1.28 4.95
N TYR A 219 2.68 -2.45 5.15
CA TYR A 219 2.38 -3.08 6.44
C TYR A 219 2.38 -4.61 6.28
N ASN A 220 2.36 -5.34 7.41
CA ASN A 220 2.46 -6.79 7.39
C ASN A 220 1.35 -7.45 6.56
N GLU A 221 1.77 -8.34 5.65
CA GLU A 221 0.89 -9.07 4.73
C GLU A 221 -0.02 -8.17 3.89
N HIS A 222 0.49 -7.00 3.47
CA HIS A 222 -0.25 -6.10 2.59
C HIS A 222 -0.68 -6.83 1.32
N CYS A 223 -1.96 -7.16 1.23
CA CYS A 223 -2.55 -7.87 0.09
C CYS A 223 -3.44 -6.95 -0.76
N ILE A 224 -3.65 -7.37 -1.99
CA ILE A 224 -4.54 -6.74 -2.95
C ILE A 224 -5.50 -7.82 -3.46
N CYS A 225 -6.79 -7.59 -3.30
CA CYS A 225 -7.83 -8.36 -3.96
C CYS A 225 -8.23 -7.60 -5.23
N LEU A 226 -8.04 -8.19 -6.39
CA LEU A 226 -8.33 -7.55 -7.67
C LEU A 226 -9.49 -8.27 -8.37
N ASN A 227 -10.41 -7.50 -8.95
CA ASN A 227 -11.48 -8.06 -9.75
C ASN A 227 -10.87 -8.77 -10.97
N ARG A 228 -11.40 -9.92 -11.32
CA ARG A 228 -10.96 -10.65 -12.53
C ARG A 228 -11.11 -9.83 -13.80
N GLU A 229 -12.14 -8.99 -13.84
CA GLU A 229 -12.42 -8.11 -14.96
C GLU A 229 -11.85 -6.72 -14.73
N HIS A 230 -11.29 -6.10 -15.76
CA HIS A 230 -10.81 -4.74 -15.72
C HIS A 230 -11.99 -3.76 -15.85
N VAL A 231 -12.67 -3.53 -14.74
CA VAL A 231 -13.81 -2.62 -14.60
C VAL A 231 -13.48 -1.51 -13.60
N PRO A 232 -14.04 -0.30 -13.75
CA PRO A 232 -13.80 0.78 -12.80
C PRO A 232 -14.25 0.44 -11.38
N MET A 233 -13.55 1.01 -10.40
CA MET A 233 -13.96 0.97 -9.00
C MET A 233 -15.31 1.65 -8.79
N LYS A 234 -16.10 1.11 -7.89
CA LYS A 234 -17.37 1.68 -7.50
C LYS A 234 -17.65 1.42 -6.03
N ILE A 235 -17.95 2.46 -5.29
CA ILE A 235 -18.44 2.35 -3.92
C ILE A 235 -19.96 2.30 -3.97
N ASP A 236 -20.50 1.14 -3.64
CA ASP A 236 -21.93 0.86 -3.60
C ASP A 236 -22.24 -0.27 -2.61
N ARG A 237 -23.50 -0.64 -2.50
CA ARG A 237 -23.97 -1.76 -1.68
C ARG A 237 -23.17 -3.05 -1.92
N ALA A 238 -22.86 -3.37 -3.19
CA ALA A 238 -22.13 -4.57 -3.53
C ALA A 238 -20.66 -4.51 -3.04
N CYS A 239 -20.05 -3.32 -3.02
CA CYS A 239 -18.73 -3.12 -2.44
C CYS A 239 -18.73 -3.49 -0.95
N PHE A 240 -19.68 -2.99 -0.15
CA PHE A 240 -19.78 -3.30 1.28
C PHE A 240 -19.99 -4.80 1.51
N ALA A 241 -20.87 -5.44 0.74
CA ALA A 241 -21.09 -6.88 0.82
C ALA A 241 -19.82 -7.68 0.51
N LYS A 242 -19.06 -7.29 -0.50
CA LYS A 242 -17.78 -7.92 -0.85
C LYS A 242 -16.73 -7.79 0.25
N LEU A 243 -16.58 -6.60 0.86
CA LEU A 243 -15.64 -6.38 1.95
C LEU A 243 -15.97 -7.26 3.16
N LEU A 244 -17.24 -7.34 3.54
CA LEU A 244 -17.68 -8.16 4.67
C LEU A 244 -17.57 -9.67 4.38
N ASP A 245 -17.86 -10.10 3.16
CA ASP A 245 -17.66 -11.50 2.74
C ASP A 245 -16.17 -11.88 2.80
N PHE A 246 -15.27 -11.00 2.33
CA PHE A 246 -13.83 -11.27 2.39
C PHE A 246 -13.34 -11.48 3.82
N VAL A 247 -13.71 -10.61 4.77
CA VAL A 247 -13.30 -10.79 6.18
C VAL A 247 -14.03 -11.95 6.88
N GLY A 248 -15.14 -12.42 6.35
CA GLY A 248 -15.76 -13.69 6.72
C GLY A 248 -14.91 -14.89 6.32
N GLN A 249 -14.29 -14.84 5.14
CA GLN A 249 -13.43 -15.91 4.61
C GLN A 249 -12.01 -15.86 5.20
N PHE A 250 -11.48 -14.66 5.50
CA PHE A 250 -10.15 -14.41 6.05
C PHE A 250 -10.24 -13.55 7.33
N PRO A 251 -10.75 -14.12 8.44
CA PRO A 251 -11.07 -13.33 9.65
C PRO A 251 -9.86 -12.71 10.36
N HIS A 252 -8.66 -13.12 10.03
CA HIS A 252 -7.40 -12.56 10.53
C HIS A 252 -6.92 -11.35 9.72
N TYR A 253 -7.63 -10.96 8.65
CA TYR A 253 -7.34 -9.79 7.82
C TYR A 253 -8.40 -8.70 8.03
N PHE A 254 -7.98 -7.45 7.85
CA PHE A 254 -8.88 -6.37 7.44
C PHE A 254 -8.89 -6.27 5.90
N VAL A 255 -9.88 -5.59 5.36
CA VAL A 255 -9.91 -5.20 3.95
C VAL A 255 -10.65 -3.87 3.79
N GLY A 256 -10.22 -3.05 2.85
CA GLY A 256 -10.89 -1.79 2.53
C GLY A 256 -10.77 -1.44 1.06
N SER A 257 -11.56 -0.48 0.64
CA SER A 257 -11.53 0.09 -0.70
C SER A 257 -11.07 1.54 -0.65
N ASN A 258 -10.27 1.96 -1.62
CA ASN A 258 -10.13 3.39 -1.89
C ASN A 258 -11.50 3.97 -2.30
N ALA A 259 -11.66 5.28 -2.14
CA ALA A 259 -12.79 6.00 -2.68
C ALA A 259 -12.79 5.96 -4.22
N ASP A 260 -13.97 6.03 -4.83
CA ASP A 260 -14.17 5.90 -6.28
C ASP A 260 -14.16 7.25 -7.05
N LEU A 261 -13.88 8.36 -6.37
CA LEU A 261 -13.76 9.69 -6.98
C LEU A 261 -12.29 10.15 -7.06
N PRO A 262 -11.94 10.97 -8.07
CA PRO A 262 -10.62 11.61 -8.17
C PRO A 262 -10.26 12.40 -6.90
N ILE A 263 -8.99 12.70 -6.70
CA ILE A 263 -8.45 13.48 -5.56
C ILE A 263 -8.49 12.70 -4.23
N VAL A 264 -9.62 12.07 -3.92
CA VAL A 264 -9.81 11.30 -2.66
C VAL A 264 -9.72 9.79 -2.86
N GLY A 265 -9.57 9.33 -4.10
CA GLY A 265 -9.37 7.92 -4.46
C GLY A 265 -7.91 7.52 -4.55
N GLY A 266 -7.69 6.23 -4.82
CA GLY A 266 -6.37 5.67 -5.10
C GLY A 266 -5.85 6.00 -6.50
N SER A 267 -4.63 5.52 -6.80
CA SER A 267 -3.97 5.76 -8.10
C SER A 267 -4.53 4.94 -9.27
N ILE A 268 -5.29 3.88 -9.01
CA ILE A 268 -5.85 2.98 -10.03
C ILE A 268 -7.36 2.89 -9.82
N LEU A 269 -8.10 3.87 -10.34
CA LEU A 269 -9.58 3.89 -10.29
C LEU A 269 -10.22 3.05 -11.40
N ALA A 270 -9.47 2.76 -12.47
CA ALA A 270 -9.97 2.06 -13.65
C ALA A 270 -10.09 0.54 -13.47
N HIS A 271 -9.54 -0.04 -12.40
CA HIS A 271 -9.60 -1.46 -12.10
C HIS A 271 -10.06 -1.69 -10.66
N ASP A 272 -11.23 -2.28 -10.50
CA ASP A 272 -11.84 -2.56 -9.19
C ASP A 272 -10.96 -3.49 -8.35
N HIS A 273 -10.56 -3.02 -7.17
CA HIS A 273 -9.67 -3.72 -6.27
C HIS A 273 -9.84 -3.26 -4.82
N PHE A 274 -9.50 -4.15 -3.90
CA PHE A 274 -9.44 -3.89 -2.46
C PHE A 274 -8.02 -4.07 -1.95
N GLN A 275 -7.68 -3.42 -0.85
CA GLN A 275 -6.44 -3.62 -0.12
C GLN A 275 -6.73 -4.15 1.27
N GLY A 276 -5.97 -5.13 1.70
CA GLY A 276 -6.15 -5.77 3.00
C GLY A 276 -4.84 -6.30 3.56
N GLY A 277 -4.92 -7.05 4.63
CA GLY A 277 -3.76 -7.67 5.25
C GLY A 277 -3.92 -7.88 6.75
N ARG A 278 -2.86 -8.38 7.40
CA ARG A 278 -2.82 -8.65 8.82
C ARG A 278 -2.09 -7.53 9.55
N TYR A 279 -2.79 -6.43 9.78
CA TYR A 279 -2.26 -5.26 10.49
C TYR A 279 -3.36 -4.54 11.26
N THR A 280 -3.02 -3.99 12.43
CA THR A 280 -3.93 -3.21 13.27
C THR A 280 -3.52 -1.76 13.26
N PHE A 281 -4.24 -0.94 12.52
CA PHE A 281 -3.97 0.49 12.35
C PHE A 281 -4.41 1.34 13.56
N ALA A 282 -3.90 2.56 13.63
CA ALA A 282 -4.27 3.53 14.67
C ALA A 282 -5.79 3.81 14.68
N MET A 283 -6.42 3.98 13.51
CA MET A 283 -7.86 4.21 13.39
C MET A 283 -8.70 3.05 13.97
N GLU A 284 -8.24 1.80 13.80
CA GLU A 284 -8.92 0.64 14.38
C GLU A 284 -8.94 0.68 15.91
N LYS A 285 -7.84 1.16 16.52
CA LYS A 285 -7.68 1.30 17.97
C LYS A 285 -8.40 2.51 18.55
N ALA A 286 -8.72 3.49 17.70
CA ALA A 286 -9.37 4.73 18.11
C ALA A 286 -10.76 4.45 18.69
N PRO A 287 -11.13 5.05 19.85
CA PRO A 287 -12.41 4.82 20.49
C PRO A 287 -13.55 5.52 19.74
N VAL A 288 -14.74 4.98 19.89
CA VAL A 288 -15.98 5.73 19.59
C VAL A 288 -16.12 6.85 20.61
N GLU A 289 -16.17 8.10 20.16
CA GLU A 289 -16.35 9.27 21.05
C GLU A 289 -17.80 9.69 21.19
N THR A 290 -18.63 9.45 20.16
CA THR A 290 -20.05 9.76 20.18
C THR A 290 -20.85 8.57 19.69
N ALA A 291 -21.64 7.97 20.58
CA ALA A 291 -22.58 6.91 20.20
C ALA A 291 -23.73 7.52 19.38
N ILE A 292 -24.10 6.88 18.30
CA ILE A 292 -25.20 7.26 17.43
C ILE A 292 -26.12 6.06 17.20
N SER A 293 -27.37 6.31 16.81
CA SER A 293 -28.34 5.26 16.49
C SER A 293 -29.10 5.62 15.24
N PHE A 294 -29.52 4.58 14.51
CA PHE A 294 -30.30 4.73 13.30
C PHE A 294 -31.62 3.99 13.46
N PRO A 295 -32.78 4.63 13.23
CA PRO A 295 -34.08 3.97 13.35
C PRO A 295 -34.19 2.73 12.44
N GLY A 296 -34.60 1.60 13.03
CA GLY A 296 -34.67 0.29 12.36
C GLY A 296 -33.37 -0.50 12.34
N TYR A 297 -32.32 0.00 13.03
CA TYR A 297 -31.00 -0.66 13.14
C TYR A 297 -30.53 -0.72 14.61
N GLU A 298 -31.43 -1.00 15.53
CA GLU A 298 -31.16 -1.07 16.96
C GLU A 298 -30.20 -2.24 17.32
N ASP A 299 -30.08 -3.19 16.43
CA ASP A 299 -29.12 -4.32 16.48
C ASP A 299 -27.72 -3.97 15.99
N VAL A 300 -27.51 -2.79 15.41
CA VAL A 300 -26.19 -2.31 14.96
C VAL A 300 -25.67 -1.26 15.96
N ARG A 301 -24.51 -1.56 16.55
CA ARG A 301 -23.79 -0.54 17.31
C ARG A 301 -23.14 0.44 16.35
N ALA A 302 -23.44 1.72 16.49
CA ALA A 302 -22.90 2.75 15.63
C ALA A 302 -22.32 3.91 16.43
N GLY A 303 -21.28 4.56 15.89
CA GLY A 303 -20.66 5.70 16.54
C GLY A 303 -19.69 6.46 15.66
N ILE A 304 -19.45 7.72 16.05
CA ILE A 304 -18.40 8.58 15.47
C ILE A 304 -17.08 8.23 16.16
N VAL A 305 -16.06 7.92 15.37
CA VAL A 305 -14.73 7.56 15.88
C VAL A 305 -13.94 8.82 16.24
N LYS A 306 -13.23 8.81 17.36
CA LYS A 306 -12.26 9.85 17.71
C LYS A 306 -11.06 9.80 16.78
N TRP A 307 -11.20 10.37 15.61
CA TRP A 307 -10.24 10.33 14.52
C TRP A 307 -10.14 11.71 13.84
N PRO A 308 -9.00 12.09 13.23
CA PRO A 308 -8.89 13.39 12.55
C PRO A 308 -9.82 13.50 11.35
N MET A 309 -10.13 12.38 10.71
CA MET A 309 -11.12 12.31 9.62
C MET A 309 -12.49 11.91 10.14
N SER A 310 -13.53 12.13 9.33
CA SER A 310 -14.93 11.90 9.70
C SER A 310 -15.30 10.43 9.46
N VAL A 311 -15.27 9.62 10.51
CA VAL A 311 -15.47 8.16 10.42
C VAL A 311 -16.69 7.73 11.24
N ILE A 312 -17.61 7.01 10.60
CA ILE A 312 -18.73 6.31 11.23
C ILE A 312 -18.31 4.83 11.36
N ARG A 313 -18.29 4.30 12.58
CA ARG A 313 -18.05 2.89 12.86
C ARG A 313 -19.37 2.17 13.09
N LEU A 314 -19.56 1.05 12.38
CA LEU A 314 -20.71 0.17 12.51
C LEU A 314 -20.23 -1.20 12.95
N THR A 315 -20.91 -1.83 13.91
CA THR A 315 -20.56 -3.17 14.42
C THR A 315 -21.85 -3.98 14.64
N ALA A 316 -21.91 -5.19 14.07
CA ALA A 316 -23.00 -6.12 14.27
C ALA A 316 -22.57 -7.58 14.04
N ALA A 317 -23.32 -8.52 14.59
CA ALA A 317 -23.09 -9.96 14.37
C ALA A 317 -23.46 -10.38 12.94
N GLN A 318 -24.46 -9.73 12.32
CA GLN A 318 -24.96 -10.06 10.99
C GLN A 318 -24.40 -9.07 9.95
N PRO A 319 -23.61 -9.54 8.95
CA PRO A 319 -23.00 -8.67 7.96
C PRO A 319 -24.05 -7.95 7.08
N ASP A 320 -25.16 -8.58 6.75
CA ASP A 320 -26.22 -7.97 5.93
C ASP A 320 -26.80 -6.71 6.56
N ARG A 321 -26.90 -6.66 7.90
CA ARG A 321 -27.33 -5.46 8.62
C ARG A 321 -26.37 -4.29 8.44
N LEU A 322 -25.08 -4.59 8.41
CA LEU A 322 -24.05 -3.57 8.12
C LEU A 322 -24.10 -3.10 6.67
N VAL A 323 -24.34 -4.02 5.72
CA VAL A 323 -24.50 -3.68 4.29
C VAL A 323 -25.69 -2.76 4.10
N ASP A 324 -26.86 -3.09 4.70
CA ASP A 324 -28.07 -2.30 4.56
C ASP A 324 -27.90 -0.87 5.11
N LEU A 325 -27.33 -0.76 6.31
CA LEU A 325 -27.10 0.55 6.94
C LEU A 325 -26.02 1.36 6.22
N ALA A 326 -24.92 0.72 5.79
CA ALA A 326 -23.86 1.39 5.05
C ALA A 326 -24.36 1.94 3.70
N ASP A 327 -25.21 1.19 3.00
CA ASP A 327 -25.82 1.64 1.75
C ASP A 327 -26.80 2.83 1.97
N ARG A 328 -27.57 2.81 3.06
CA ARG A 328 -28.41 3.93 3.47
C ARG A 328 -27.56 5.18 3.79
N ILE A 329 -26.46 5.03 4.56
CA ILE A 329 -25.53 6.13 4.87
C ILE A 329 -24.90 6.67 3.58
N LEU A 330 -24.41 5.80 2.69
CA LEU A 330 -23.83 6.21 1.41
C LEU A 330 -24.80 6.97 0.53
N THR A 331 -26.05 6.48 0.42
CA THR A 331 -27.10 7.11 -0.38
C THR A 331 -27.42 8.51 0.16
N SER A 332 -27.58 8.65 1.48
CA SER A 332 -27.79 9.94 2.12
C SER A 332 -26.59 10.86 1.93
N TRP A 333 -25.36 10.33 2.09
CA TRP A 333 -24.13 11.12 1.93
C TRP A 333 -23.95 11.64 0.51
N ARG A 334 -24.19 10.83 -0.51
CA ARG A 334 -24.04 11.24 -1.91
C ARG A 334 -24.92 12.42 -2.30
N GLY A 335 -26.10 12.53 -1.72
CA GLY A 335 -27.02 13.66 -1.97
C GLY A 335 -26.91 14.81 -0.95
N TYR A 336 -25.99 14.73 0.02
CA TYR A 336 -25.93 15.67 1.12
C TYR A 336 -25.15 16.94 0.80
N THR A 337 -25.81 18.09 0.95
CA THR A 337 -25.21 19.43 0.89
C THR A 337 -25.41 20.14 2.21
N ASP A 338 -24.34 20.70 2.79
CA ASP A 338 -24.34 21.61 3.94
C ASP A 338 -23.35 22.74 3.68
N GLU A 339 -23.83 23.82 3.09
CA GLU A 339 -23.00 24.98 2.74
C GLU A 339 -22.30 25.56 3.98
N SER A 340 -22.94 25.47 5.16
CA SER A 340 -22.36 25.98 6.42
C SER A 340 -21.09 25.20 6.84
N ALA A 341 -20.96 23.98 6.36
CA ALA A 341 -19.78 23.12 6.55
C ALA A 341 -18.93 22.99 5.28
N MET A 342 -19.19 23.81 4.26
CA MET A 342 -18.52 23.76 2.95
C MET A 342 -18.69 22.42 2.21
N ILE A 343 -19.74 21.67 2.50
CA ILE A 343 -20.04 20.38 1.86
C ILE A 343 -21.04 20.62 0.73
N LEU A 344 -20.63 20.27 -0.49
CA LEU A 344 -21.49 20.23 -1.66
C LEU A 344 -21.56 18.80 -2.17
N ALA A 345 -22.77 18.31 -2.45
CA ALA A 345 -22.98 16.99 -3.03
C ALA A 345 -22.45 16.92 -4.47
N GLU A 346 -22.64 18.01 -5.23
CA GLU A 346 -22.20 18.14 -6.62
C GLU A 346 -21.95 19.59 -7.00
N THR A 347 -21.19 19.80 -8.07
CA THR A 347 -21.02 21.10 -8.74
C THR A 347 -21.08 20.85 -10.26
N ASP A 348 -21.94 21.55 -10.97
CA ASP A 348 -22.15 21.42 -12.42
C ASP A 348 -22.41 19.95 -12.87
N GLY A 349 -23.07 19.15 -12.01
CA GLY A 349 -23.38 17.74 -12.26
C GLY A 349 -22.25 16.76 -11.93
N GLU A 350 -21.09 17.24 -11.46
CA GLU A 350 -19.99 16.39 -11.01
C GLU A 350 -20.12 16.08 -9.51
N PRO A 351 -20.18 14.80 -9.11
CA PRO A 351 -20.35 14.40 -7.72
C PRO A 351 -19.09 14.63 -6.89
N HIS A 352 -19.26 14.99 -5.61
CA HIS A 352 -18.16 15.22 -4.67
C HIS A 352 -18.12 14.22 -3.52
N ASN A 353 -19.27 13.72 -3.08
CA ASN A 353 -19.38 12.87 -1.90
C ASN A 353 -19.16 11.39 -2.22
N THR A 354 -18.29 10.74 -1.46
CA THR A 354 -18.06 9.30 -1.49
C THR A 354 -17.58 8.80 -0.13
N ILE A 355 -17.25 7.50 -0.02
CA ILE A 355 -16.80 6.86 1.21
C ILE A 355 -15.55 6.03 0.92
N THR A 356 -14.61 5.98 1.89
CA THR A 356 -13.55 4.98 1.98
C THR A 356 -13.99 3.96 3.04
N PRO A 357 -14.49 2.76 2.64
CA PRO A 357 -14.97 1.74 3.57
C PRO A 357 -13.85 0.79 3.99
N ILE A 358 -13.82 0.38 5.26
CA ILE A 358 -12.86 -0.58 5.82
C ILE A 358 -13.61 -1.59 6.68
N ALA A 359 -13.47 -2.87 6.36
CA ALA A 359 -14.09 -3.99 7.07
C ALA A 359 -13.06 -4.83 7.84
N ARG A 360 -13.46 -5.38 8.98
CA ARG A 360 -12.69 -6.34 9.77
C ARG A 360 -13.59 -7.19 10.68
N ARG A 361 -13.00 -8.22 11.27
CA ARG A 361 -13.65 -8.95 12.37
C ARG A 361 -13.29 -8.32 13.71
N ARG A 362 -14.27 -8.26 14.59
CA ARG A 362 -14.10 -7.83 16.00
C ARG A 362 -14.66 -8.91 16.92
N GLY A 363 -13.84 -9.93 17.18
CA GLY A 363 -14.32 -11.16 17.79
C GLY A 363 -15.35 -11.87 16.89
N GLU A 364 -16.52 -12.15 17.44
CA GLU A 364 -17.63 -12.76 16.65
C GLU A 364 -18.39 -11.75 15.77
N ASP A 365 -18.20 -10.45 15.98
CA ASP A 365 -18.88 -9.42 15.21
C ASP A 365 -18.10 -9.03 13.97
N TYR A 366 -18.81 -8.48 12.99
CA TYR A 366 -18.26 -7.72 11.88
C TYR A 366 -18.21 -6.24 12.24
N GLU A 367 -17.16 -5.57 11.81
CA GLU A 367 -16.99 -4.12 11.98
C GLU A 367 -16.71 -3.47 10.63
N LEU A 368 -17.41 -2.38 10.34
CA LEU A 368 -17.27 -1.60 9.11
C LEU A 368 -17.09 -0.13 9.46
N ASP A 369 -15.93 0.43 9.14
CA ASP A 369 -15.65 1.86 9.23
C ASP A 369 -15.97 2.53 7.90
N LEU A 370 -16.73 3.61 7.94
CA LEU A 370 -17.11 4.44 6.80
C LEU A 370 -16.46 5.81 6.95
N ALA A 371 -15.30 6.02 6.31
CA ALA A 371 -14.66 7.32 6.28
C ALA A 371 -15.31 8.18 5.17
N LEU A 372 -15.99 9.25 5.57
CA LEU A 372 -16.65 10.17 4.64
C LEU A 372 -15.59 10.98 3.87
N ARG A 373 -15.76 11.07 2.55
CA ARG A 373 -14.83 11.78 1.65
C ARG A 373 -15.62 12.77 0.78
N ASN A 374 -14.93 13.85 0.41
CA ASN A 374 -15.44 14.84 -0.53
C ASN A 374 -14.28 15.42 -1.34
N ASN A 375 -14.42 15.54 -2.66
CA ASN A 375 -13.36 15.98 -3.56
C ASN A 375 -13.53 17.41 -4.09
N LEU A 376 -14.35 18.24 -3.41
CA LEU A 376 -14.56 19.64 -3.78
C LEU A 376 -13.24 20.38 -3.89
N THR A 377 -13.07 21.16 -4.96
CA THR A 377 -11.95 22.09 -5.15
C THR A 377 -12.43 23.53 -5.06
N THR A 378 -11.56 24.42 -4.63
CA THR A 378 -11.79 25.88 -4.62
C THR A 378 -10.58 26.58 -5.25
N PRO A 379 -10.70 27.87 -5.64
CA PRO A 379 -9.54 28.63 -6.12
C PRO A 379 -8.35 28.62 -5.14
N GLU A 380 -8.64 28.65 -3.83
CA GLU A 380 -7.64 28.60 -2.75
C GLU A 380 -7.07 27.19 -2.56
N HIS A 381 -7.86 26.15 -2.85
CA HIS A 381 -7.49 24.74 -2.70
C HIS A 381 -7.70 23.97 -4.02
N PRO A 382 -6.87 24.21 -5.05
CA PRO A 382 -7.05 23.61 -6.37
C PRO A 382 -6.77 22.11 -6.41
N LEU A 383 -6.06 21.56 -5.40
CA LEU A 383 -5.82 20.12 -5.24
C LEU A 383 -6.91 19.42 -4.41
N GLY A 384 -7.86 20.17 -3.86
CA GLY A 384 -8.97 19.70 -3.02
C GLY A 384 -9.06 20.46 -1.70
N LEU A 385 -10.27 20.83 -1.30
CA LEU A 385 -10.55 21.45 0.00
C LEU A 385 -10.29 20.45 1.14
N TYR A 386 -10.60 19.17 0.92
CA TYR A 386 -10.40 18.05 1.85
C TYR A 386 -9.20 17.21 1.43
N HIS A 387 -8.07 17.91 1.26
CA HIS A 387 -6.78 17.39 0.80
C HIS A 387 -5.67 18.08 1.63
N PRO A 388 -4.46 17.54 1.73
CA PRO A 388 -3.34 18.25 2.37
C PRO A 388 -3.17 19.65 1.81
N HIS A 389 -3.20 20.67 2.68
CA HIS A 389 -3.05 22.06 2.27
C HIS A 389 -1.57 22.40 1.98
N ALA A 390 -1.36 23.52 1.28
CA ALA A 390 -0.06 23.87 0.70
C ALA A 390 1.08 23.97 1.73
N GLU A 391 0.81 24.43 2.94
CA GLU A 391 1.77 24.55 4.03
C GLU A 391 2.30 23.18 4.52
N LEU A 392 1.57 22.09 4.26
CA LEU A 392 1.96 20.72 4.63
C LEU A 392 2.67 19.96 3.50
N HIS A 393 2.74 20.54 2.30
CA HIS A 393 3.28 19.88 1.11
C HIS A 393 4.78 19.58 1.19
N HIS A 394 5.52 20.25 2.06
CA HIS A 394 6.90 19.90 2.31
C HIS A 394 7.08 18.50 2.88
N ILE A 395 6.06 17.95 3.56
CA ILE A 395 6.02 16.58 4.08
C ILE A 395 5.13 15.68 3.20
N LYS A 396 3.87 16.06 2.95
CA LYS A 396 2.90 15.23 2.22
C LYS A 396 2.04 16.08 1.30
N LYS A 397 2.18 15.84 -0.02
CA LYS A 397 1.43 16.53 -1.08
C LYS A 397 0.43 15.61 -1.78
N GLU A 398 0.70 14.31 -1.77
CA GLU A 398 -0.07 13.32 -2.52
C GLU A 398 -1.46 13.11 -1.88
N ASN A 399 -2.38 12.56 -2.68
CA ASN A 399 -3.72 12.20 -2.24
C ASN A 399 -3.68 11.27 -1.03
N ILE A 400 -4.65 11.41 -0.14
CA ILE A 400 -4.83 10.57 1.04
C ILE A 400 -5.68 9.35 0.65
N GLY A 401 -5.01 8.22 0.45
CA GLY A 401 -5.62 6.94 0.13
C GLY A 401 -5.99 6.13 1.37
N LEU A 402 -6.47 4.90 1.13
CA LEU A 402 -6.94 3.97 2.18
C LEU A 402 -5.95 3.81 3.34
N ILE A 403 -4.67 3.65 3.04
CA ILE A 403 -3.62 3.37 4.05
C ILE A 403 -3.42 4.57 4.96
N GLU A 404 -3.34 5.77 4.37
CA GLU A 404 -3.19 7.01 5.14
C GLU A 404 -4.44 7.30 5.96
N VAL A 405 -5.65 7.07 5.43
CA VAL A 405 -6.92 7.19 6.17
C VAL A 405 -6.89 6.41 7.48
N MET A 406 -6.27 5.23 7.47
CA MET A 406 -6.17 4.36 8.65
C MET A 406 -5.04 4.75 9.62
N GLY A 407 -4.20 5.75 9.27
CA GLY A 407 -3.17 6.29 10.16
C GLY A 407 -1.74 5.83 9.90
N LEU A 408 -1.44 5.32 8.70
CA LEU A 408 -0.07 5.02 8.27
C LEU A 408 0.34 5.98 7.15
N ALA A 409 1.28 6.86 7.44
CA ALA A 409 1.88 7.75 6.45
C ALA A 409 2.84 6.98 5.55
N VAL A 410 2.64 7.06 4.24
CA VAL A 410 3.62 6.64 3.23
C VAL A 410 4.24 7.90 2.64
N LEU A 411 5.46 8.19 3.08
CA LEU A 411 6.18 9.42 2.75
C LEU A 411 7.22 9.18 1.64
N PRO A 412 7.54 10.19 0.80
CA PRO A 412 8.49 10.07 -0.30
C PRO A 412 9.93 9.91 0.18
N ALA A 413 10.75 9.21 -0.61
CA ALA A 413 12.14 8.87 -0.31
C ALA A 413 13.04 10.08 -0.04
N ARG A 414 12.79 11.23 -0.72
CA ARG A 414 13.53 12.49 -0.52
C ARG A 414 13.62 12.91 0.94
N LEU A 415 12.57 12.67 1.72
CA LEU A 415 12.49 13.07 3.13
C LEU A 415 13.56 12.42 4.00
N LYS A 416 14.16 11.30 3.60
CA LYS A 416 15.27 10.71 4.37
C LYS A 416 16.46 11.65 4.46
N ALA A 417 16.87 12.25 3.36
CA ALA A 417 17.99 13.20 3.32
C ALA A 417 17.58 14.59 3.84
N GLU A 418 16.39 15.05 3.47
CA GLU A 418 15.88 16.38 3.85
C GLU A 418 15.70 16.50 5.37
N LEU A 419 15.08 15.52 6.03
CA LEU A 419 14.90 15.54 7.49
C LEU A 419 16.22 15.39 8.26
N ALA A 420 17.18 14.64 7.71
CA ALA A 420 18.53 14.56 8.29
C ALA A 420 19.23 15.93 8.23
N ALA A 421 19.18 16.61 7.09
CA ALA A 421 19.75 17.95 6.94
C ALA A 421 19.05 18.98 7.86
N VAL A 422 17.74 18.91 8.03
CA VAL A 422 17.00 19.76 9.00
C VAL A 422 17.53 19.52 10.41
N ALA A 423 17.67 18.26 10.85
CA ALA A 423 18.19 17.94 12.18
C ALA A 423 19.61 18.49 12.40
N ASP A 424 20.50 18.33 11.42
CA ASP A 424 21.88 18.86 11.48
C ASP A 424 21.91 20.38 11.58
N LYS A 425 21.06 21.09 10.81
CA LYS A 425 20.95 22.56 10.87
C LYS A 425 20.42 23.03 12.22
N LEU A 426 19.43 22.35 12.81
CA LEU A 426 18.89 22.68 14.12
C LEU A 426 19.92 22.51 15.24
N VAL A 427 20.82 21.52 15.14
CA VAL A 427 21.93 21.32 16.09
C VAL A 427 23.00 22.38 15.94
N SER A 428 23.37 22.70 14.70
CA SER A 428 24.46 23.67 14.42
C SER A 428 24.04 25.13 14.50
N GLY A 429 22.75 25.45 14.53
CA GLY A 429 22.21 26.81 14.42
C GLY A 429 22.40 27.42 13.02
N GLY A 430 22.55 26.58 12.00
CA GLY A 430 22.69 27.02 10.61
C GLY A 430 21.38 27.49 10.00
N ASP A 431 21.48 28.38 8.98
CA ASP A 431 20.30 28.86 8.25
C ASP A 431 19.69 27.73 7.40
N LEU A 432 18.39 27.44 7.67
CA LEU A 432 17.61 26.42 6.96
C LEU A 432 17.27 26.84 5.52
N ARG A 433 17.25 28.15 5.22
CA ARG A 433 16.83 28.67 3.93
C ARG A 433 17.94 28.66 2.87
N GLU A 434 19.19 28.62 3.32
CA GLU A 434 20.35 28.60 2.42
C GLU A 434 20.64 27.26 1.76
N ASP A 435 20.09 26.15 2.33
CA ASP A 435 20.33 24.81 1.83
C ASP A 435 19.09 24.29 1.07
N PRO A 436 19.22 23.87 -0.20
CA PRO A 436 18.11 23.33 -0.99
C PRO A 436 17.39 22.14 -0.34
N LEU A 437 18.07 21.35 0.50
CA LEU A 437 17.47 20.22 1.22
C LEU A 437 16.56 20.66 2.37
N THR A 438 16.80 21.85 2.94
CA THR A 438 16.08 22.31 4.13
C THR A 438 15.15 23.50 3.87
N ALA A 439 15.37 24.25 2.79
CA ALA A 439 14.61 25.47 2.52
C ALA A 439 13.09 25.30 2.51
N ALA A 440 12.60 24.18 1.95
CA ALA A 440 11.16 23.89 1.93
C ALA A 440 10.56 23.58 3.33
N HIS A 441 11.41 23.26 4.30
CA HIS A 441 11.05 22.92 5.67
C HIS A 441 11.28 24.06 6.67
N ALA A 442 11.84 25.20 6.21
CA ALA A 442 12.33 26.24 7.10
C ALA A 442 11.22 26.82 8.01
N ASP A 443 10.10 27.25 7.44
CA ASP A 443 8.99 27.84 8.22
C ASP A 443 8.47 26.88 9.28
N TRP A 444 8.31 25.60 8.93
CA TRP A 444 7.90 24.55 9.85
C TRP A 444 8.92 24.32 10.96
N ALA A 445 10.20 24.16 10.61
CA ALA A 445 11.26 23.89 11.57
C ALA A 445 11.49 25.07 12.52
N GLU A 446 11.48 26.30 12.02
CA GLU A 446 11.56 27.52 12.83
C GLU A 446 10.35 27.67 13.78
N GLY A 447 9.17 27.21 13.36
CA GLY A 447 7.94 27.24 14.16
C GLY A 447 8.01 26.38 15.41
N PHE A 448 8.60 25.19 15.34
CA PHE A 448 8.72 24.32 16.51
C PHE A 448 10.06 24.45 17.28
N ALA A 449 11.11 24.93 16.62
CA ALA A 449 12.45 25.00 17.20
C ALA A 449 12.51 25.67 18.58
N PRO A 450 11.77 26.77 18.87
CA PRO A 450 11.81 27.42 20.19
C PRO A 450 11.33 26.53 21.36
N ASN A 451 10.62 25.43 21.07
CA ASN A 451 10.07 24.52 22.08
C ASN A 451 11.07 23.44 22.51
N TYR A 452 12.27 23.39 21.91
CA TYR A 452 13.24 22.31 22.11
C TYR A 452 14.65 22.84 22.30
N THR A 453 15.48 22.01 22.96
CA THR A 453 16.94 22.16 22.95
C THR A 453 17.51 21.01 22.13
N PHE A 454 18.21 21.34 21.04
CA PHE A 454 18.74 20.36 20.10
C PHE A 454 20.16 19.93 20.47
N THR A 455 20.39 18.63 20.39
CA THR A 455 21.69 17.98 20.50
C THR A 455 21.84 16.96 19.37
N ALA A 456 23.07 16.52 19.10
CA ALA A 456 23.30 15.46 18.10
C ALA A 456 22.51 14.17 18.41
N ASP A 457 22.24 13.90 19.70
CA ASP A 457 21.56 12.67 20.13
C ASP A 457 20.01 12.73 19.99
N ASN A 458 19.41 13.93 20.06
CA ASN A 458 17.94 14.05 20.13
C ASN A 458 17.28 14.71 18.90
N ALA A 459 18.06 15.41 18.09
CA ALA A 459 17.51 16.25 17.00
C ALA A 459 16.67 15.44 16.01
N MET A 460 17.16 14.28 15.57
CA MET A 460 16.43 13.43 14.63
C MET A 460 15.11 12.91 15.22
N ASP A 461 15.07 12.55 16.50
CA ASP A 461 13.86 12.05 17.16
C ASP A 461 12.82 13.17 17.30
N ILE A 462 13.26 14.41 17.57
CA ILE A 462 12.39 15.60 17.59
C ILE A 462 11.82 15.85 16.19
N VAL A 463 12.66 15.87 15.13
CA VAL A 463 12.24 16.08 13.74
C VAL A 463 11.25 14.99 13.30
N ARG A 464 11.50 13.72 13.65
CA ARG A 464 10.56 12.61 13.39
C ARG A 464 9.21 12.80 14.09
N LYS A 465 9.24 13.20 15.37
CA LYS A 465 8.01 13.50 16.13
C LYS A 465 7.21 14.60 15.45
N GLU A 466 7.86 15.72 15.14
CA GLU A 466 7.20 16.86 14.48
C GLU A 466 6.69 16.52 13.07
N THR A 467 7.41 15.67 12.31
CA THR A 467 6.93 15.12 11.02
C THR A 467 5.62 14.33 11.19
N GLY A 468 5.53 13.50 12.23
CA GLY A 468 4.31 12.75 12.54
C GLY A 468 3.14 13.65 12.96
N LEU A 469 3.42 14.77 13.64
CA LEU A 469 2.41 15.79 13.97
C LEU A 469 1.90 16.51 12.71
N VAL A 470 2.79 16.78 11.73
CA VAL A 470 2.36 17.29 10.40
C VAL A 470 1.44 16.28 9.72
N PHE A 471 1.73 14.97 9.80
CA PHE A 471 0.84 13.98 9.22
C PHE A 471 -0.54 13.93 9.91
N ALA A 472 -0.62 14.15 11.22
CA ALA A 472 -1.91 14.31 11.90
C ALA A 472 -2.70 15.51 11.33
N GLN A 473 -2.05 16.65 11.08
CA GLN A 473 -2.65 17.82 10.42
C GLN A 473 -3.09 17.52 8.98
N VAL A 474 -2.31 16.73 8.24
CA VAL A 474 -2.68 16.24 6.91
C VAL A 474 -4.00 15.47 6.94
N LEU A 475 -4.20 14.59 7.93
CA LEU A 475 -5.45 13.86 8.11
C LEU A 475 -6.60 14.79 8.54
N GLU A 476 -6.34 15.82 9.38
CA GLU A 476 -7.33 16.83 9.75
C GLU A 476 -7.77 17.68 8.53
N CYS A 477 -6.84 18.03 7.64
CA CYS A 477 -7.17 18.67 6.36
C CYS A 477 -8.05 17.78 5.49
N ALA A 478 -7.78 16.47 5.44
CA ALA A 478 -8.56 15.51 4.67
C ALA A 478 -9.93 15.17 5.30
N GLY A 479 -10.15 15.51 6.57
CA GLY A 479 -11.42 15.33 7.27
C GLY A 479 -12.51 16.29 6.76
N VAL A 480 -13.69 15.76 6.43
CA VAL A 480 -14.81 16.54 5.92
C VAL A 480 -15.40 17.43 7.02
N TYR A 481 -15.72 16.83 8.16
CA TYR A 481 -16.15 17.56 9.34
C TYR A 481 -14.95 17.87 10.23
N LYS A 482 -14.63 19.15 10.38
CA LYS A 482 -13.47 19.58 11.17
C LYS A 482 -13.66 19.29 12.65
N ARG A 483 -12.55 19.13 13.38
CA ARG A 483 -12.54 18.80 14.82
C ARG A 483 -12.83 20.02 15.71
N THR A 484 -13.75 20.89 15.27
CA THR A 484 -14.27 22.03 16.01
C THR A 484 -15.69 21.75 16.52
N PRO A 485 -16.22 22.49 17.50
CA PRO A 485 -17.61 22.34 17.94
C PRO A 485 -18.61 22.45 16.79
N GLU A 486 -18.39 23.39 15.86
CA GLU A 486 -19.22 23.60 14.68
C GLU A 486 -19.19 22.43 13.72
N GLY A 487 -17.97 21.90 13.45
CA GLY A 487 -17.77 20.73 12.60
C GLY A 487 -18.40 19.46 13.18
N GLN A 488 -18.30 19.27 14.49
CA GLN A 488 -18.95 18.14 15.18
C GLN A 488 -20.49 18.28 15.17
N ALA A 489 -21.00 19.49 15.34
CA ALA A 489 -22.44 19.76 15.21
C ALA A 489 -22.93 19.51 13.77
N ALA A 490 -22.16 19.90 12.76
CA ALA A 490 -22.47 19.61 11.36
C ALA A 490 -22.47 18.10 11.07
N PHE A 491 -21.53 17.34 11.64
CA PHE A 491 -21.52 15.89 11.50
C PHE A 491 -22.79 15.26 12.09
N LEU A 492 -23.21 15.70 13.26
CA LEU A 492 -24.47 15.22 13.87
C LEU A 492 -25.70 15.61 13.05
N ARG A 493 -25.72 16.79 12.41
CA ARG A 493 -26.79 17.15 11.48
C ARG A 493 -26.92 16.19 10.32
N PHE A 494 -25.76 15.79 9.73
CA PHE A 494 -25.75 14.76 8.68
C PHE A 494 -26.32 13.43 9.21
N ILE A 495 -25.87 12.96 10.37
CA ILE A 495 -26.37 11.71 10.97
C ILE A 495 -27.88 11.71 11.13
N GLN A 496 -28.47 12.85 11.46
CA GLN A 496 -29.93 13.01 11.61
C GLN A 496 -30.71 12.95 10.27
N GLN A 497 -30.02 13.10 9.15
CA GLN A 497 -30.62 12.99 7.81
C GLN A 497 -30.57 11.56 7.25
N VAL A 498 -29.79 10.67 7.86
CA VAL A 498 -29.72 9.26 7.52
C VAL A 498 -30.93 8.52 8.12
#